data_7a0c0871a90ddf0253b28d8a8d922766
#
_entry.id   7a0c0871a90ddf0253b28d8a8d922766
#
_cell.length_a   1.000
_cell.length_b   1.000
_cell.length_c   1.000
_cell.angle_alpha   90.00
_cell.angle_beta   90.00
_cell.angle_gamma   90.00
#
_symmetry.space_group_name_H-M   'P 1'
#
loop_
_entity.id
_entity.type
_entity.pdbx_description
1 polymer ?
#
loop_
_entity_poly.entity_id
_entity_poly.type
_entity_poly.pdbx_seq_one_letter_code
_entity_poly.pdbx_strand_id
1 'polypeptide(L)'
;MMKKKLMWLAGLAVTVMLSGCSDMSVTEEELNHEVAQRLQTSQPDIIQLTLEDSTLNLDLLIKQAKIDLTQRDGGLVMVDMKTDIRGTLNVFGQDMSMKAQLDPSFESGLRIEEDRVYLVGAKLTQVTVQGSSISDQMLRNTLGSLHDEFEKALADYFNTHPVYVLDHDAMEKAAARMVKNIVITDDSIEFMIF
;
A
#
# COMPACT_ATOMS: atom_id res chain seq x y z
N MET A 1 -24.61 -71.69 15.33
CA MET A 1 -23.19 -71.30 15.13
C MET A 1 -23.16 -69.79 14.83
N MET A 2 -23.01 -69.01 15.89
CA MET A 2 -22.99 -67.53 15.78
C MET A 2 -21.54 -67.06 15.98
N LYS A 3 -20.96 -66.46 14.92
CA LYS A 3 -19.65 -65.85 14.99
C LYS A 3 -19.79 -64.40 15.46
N LYS A 4 -19.35 -64.09 16.68
CA LYS A 4 -19.22 -62.76 17.24
C LYS A 4 -18.14 -61.99 16.48
N LYS A 5 -18.50 -60.94 15.79
CA LYS A 5 -17.56 -59.93 15.25
C LYS A 5 -17.30 -58.89 16.33
N LEU A 6 -16.07 -58.89 16.81
CA LEU A 6 -15.52 -57.93 17.74
C LEU A 6 -15.23 -56.65 16.94
N MET A 7 -16.02 -55.60 17.17
CA MET A 7 -15.75 -54.27 16.62
C MET A 7 -14.69 -53.55 17.47
N TRP A 8 -13.53 -53.36 16.91
CA TRP A 8 -12.51 -52.46 17.43
C TRP A 8 -12.87 -51.02 17.09
N LEU A 9 -13.30 -50.27 18.11
CA LEU A 9 -13.43 -48.82 18.02
C LEU A 9 -12.03 -48.19 18.23
N ALA A 10 -11.37 -47.91 17.14
CA ALA A 10 -10.17 -47.03 17.16
C ALA A 10 -10.68 -45.59 17.34
N GLY A 11 -10.57 -45.09 18.56
CA GLY A 11 -10.77 -43.68 18.86
C GLY A 11 -9.64 -42.86 18.28
N LEU A 12 -9.94 -42.19 17.19
CA LEU A 12 -9.05 -41.14 16.63
C LEU A 12 -9.22 -39.89 17.50
N ALA A 13 -8.32 -39.73 18.47
CA ALA A 13 -8.20 -38.47 19.20
C ALA A 13 -7.63 -37.43 18.25
N VAL A 14 -8.49 -36.62 17.65
CA VAL A 14 -8.09 -35.39 16.96
C VAL A 14 -7.69 -34.41 18.06
N THR A 15 -6.40 -34.36 18.35
CA THR A 15 -5.80 -33.26 19.12
C THR A 15 -5.86 -32.02 18.23
N VAL A 16 -6.92 -31.23 18.39
CA VAL A 16 -6.95 -29.85 17.91
C VAL A 16 -5.89 -29.10 18.71
N MET A 17 -4.75 -28.88 18.10
CA MET A 17 -3.77 -27.92 18.59
C MET A 17 -4.42 -26.56 18.46
N LEU A 18 -5.08 -26.12 19.53
CA LEU A 18 -5.36 -24.72 19.76
C LEU A 18 -4.03 -24.02 20.02
N SER A 19 -3.30 -23.71 18.97
CA SER A 19 -2.28 -22.66 19.02
C SER A 19 -3.05 -21.35 19.17
N GLY A 20 -3.40 -21.07 20.42
CA GLY A 20 -3.93 -19.79 20.81
C GLY A 20 -2.80 -18.79 20.87
N CYS A 21 -2.71 -17.98 19.86
CA CYS A 21 -2.31 -16.59 19.82
C CYS A 21 -2.65 -16.19 18.38
N SER A 22 -3.83 -15.67 18.19
CA SER A 22 -4.20 -15.13 16.89
C SER A 22 -3.57 -13.74 16.76
N ASP A 23 -2.26 -13.71 16.59
CA ASP A 23 -1.64 -12.55 16.00
C ASP A 23 -2.12 -12.56 14.55
N MET A 24 -2.93 -11.58 14.20
CA MET A 24 -3.37 -11.38 12.83
C MET A 24 -2.17 -10.82 12.07
N SER A 25 -1.74 -11.51 11.04
CA SER A 25 -0.63 -11.07 10.20
C SER A 25 -1.03 -11.12 8.74
N VAL A 26 -0.46 -10.20 7.96
CA VAL A 26 -0.58 -10.17 6.51
C VAL A 26 0.83 -10.21 5.93
N THR A 27 1.09 -11.18 5.08
CA THR A 27 2.41 -11.35 4.46
C THR A 27 2.63 -10.36 3.31
N GLU A 28 3.89 -10.07 3.00
CA GLU A 28 4.26 -9.26 1.84
C GLU A 28 3.69 -9.83 0.54
N GLU A 29 3.68 -11.16 0.37
CA GLU A 29 3.12 -11.83 -0.81
C GLU A 29 1.60 -11.59 -0.92
N GLU A 30 0.86 -11.71 0.18
CA GLU A 30 -0.58 -11.44 0.23
C GLU A 30 -0.88 -9.98 -0.09
N LEU A 31 -0.12 -9.03 0.47
CA LEU A 31 -0.26 -7.60 0.16
C LEU A 31 -0.05 -7.32 -1.33
N ASN A 32 1.03 -7.85 -1.90
CA ASN A 32 1.33 -7.67 -3.32
C ASN A 32 0.27 -8.31 -4.22
N HIS A 33 -0.24 -9.49 -3.84
CA HIS A 33 -1.32 -10.16 -4.55
C HIS A 33 -2.61 -9.33 -4.55
N GLU A 34 -3.01 -8.83 -3.39
CA GLU A 34 -4.22 -8.03 -3.23
C GLU A 34 -4.13 -6.70 -3.99
N VAL A 35 -3.00 -6.00 -3.87
CA VAL A 35 -2.77 -4.76 -4.62
C VAL A 35 -2.85 -5.01 -6.12
N ALA A 36 -2.22 -6.07 -6.63
CA ALA A 36 -2.28 -6.42 -8.04
C ALA A 36 -3.71 -6.77 -8.49
N GLN A 37 -4.47 -7.50 -7.68
CA GLN A 37 -5.86 -7.83 -7.95
C GLN A 37 -6.76 -6.58 -7.96
N ARG A 38 -6.59 -5.70 -6.98
CA ARG A 38 -7.35 -4.46 -6.85
C ARG A 38 -7.13 -3.55 -8.06
N LEU A 39 -5.89 -3.37 -8.49
CA LEU A 39 -5.54 -2.58 -9.67
C LEU A 39 -6.10 -3.16 -10.99
N GLN A 40 -6.39 -4.47 -11.04
CA GLN A 40 -6.99 -5.11 -12.22
C GLN A 40 -8.52 -5.03 -12.23
N THR A 41 -9.18 -5.05 -11.07
CA THR A 41 -10.63 -5.22 -10.96
C THR A 41 -11.38 -3.93 -10.67
N SER A 42 -10.74 -2.95 -10.07
CA SER A 42 -11.35 -1.66 -9.71
C SER A 42 -11.20 -0.62 -10.80
N GLN A 43 -11.96 0.47 -10.71
CA GLN A 43 -11.61 1.68 -11.44
C GLN A 43 -10.21 2.10 -11.03
N PRO A 44 -9.38 2.58 -11.98
CA PRO A 44 -8.01 2.95 -11.66
C PRO A 44 -7.97 3.95 -10.51
N ASP A 45 -7.23 3.61 -9.46
CA ASP A 45 -7.00 4.54 -8.36
C ASP A 45 -6.17 5.72 -8.87
N ILE A 46 -6.73 6.91 -8.74
CA ILE A 46 -6.07 8.15 -9.14
C ILE A 46 -5.67 8.90 -7.88
N ILE A 47 -4.36 9.10 -7.73
CA ILE A 47 -3.82 10.00 -6.72
C ILE A 47 -3.79 11.40 -7.31
N GLN A 48 -4.56 12.31 -6.73
CA GLN A 48 -4.57 13.71 -7.14
C GLN A 48 -3.64 14.50 -6.23
N LEU A 49 -2.60 15.07 -6.81
CA LEU A 49 -1.62 15.89 -6.12
C LEU A 49 -1.71 17.33 -6.64
N THR A 50 -1.75 18.26 -5.71
CA THR A 50 -1.62 19.68 -6.01
C THR A 50 -0.33 20.18 -5.36
N LEU A 51 0.60 20.63 -6.18
CA LEU A 51 1.84 21.24 -5.72
C LEU A 51 1.56 22.75 -5.58
N GLU A 52 1.32 23.20 -4.36
CA GLU A 52 0.74 24.50 -4.04
C GLU A 52 1.62 25.68 -4.48
N ASP A 53 2.93 25.54 -4.32
CA ASP A 53 3.88 26.61 -4.64
C ASP A 53 4.18 26.73 -6.15
N SER A 54 3.79 25.72 -6.94
CA SER A 54 4.19 25.63 -8.35
C SER A 54 3.06 25.72 -9.37
N THR A 55 1.81 25.83 -8.96
CA THR A 55 0.66 25.79 -9.90
C THR A 55 0.61 24.52 -10.77
N LEU A 56 1.23 23.44 -10.31
CA LEU A 56 1.24 22.14 -10.97
C LEU A 56 0.25 21.19 -10.30
N ASN A 57 -0.73 20.74 -11.07
CA ASN A 57 -1.65 19.68 -10.65
C ASN A 57 -1.30 18.39 -11.39
N LEU A 58 -1.20 17.30 -10.65
CA LEU A 58 -0.86 15.98 -11.17
C LEU A 58 -1.92 14.96 -10.79
N ASP A 59 -2.47 14.27 -11.78
CA ASP A 59 -3.27 13.06 -11.60
C ASP A 59 -2.36 11.86 -11.90
N LEU A 60 -2.06 11.06 -10.88
CA LEU A 60 -1.28 9.83 -10.99
C LEU A 60 -2.24 8.65 -11.09
N LEU A 61 -2.27 8.02 -12.24
CA LEU A 61 -3.02 6.80 -12.49
C LEU A 61 -2.12 5.60 -12.22
N ILE A 62 -2.34 4.90 -11.10
CA ILE A 62 -1.52 3.75 -10.71
C ILE A 62 -1.76 2.59 -11.67
N LYS A 63 -0.70 2.09 -12.28
CA LYS A 63 -0.71 0.90 -13.16
C LYS A 63 -0.18 -0.34 -12.48
N GLN A 64 0.83 -0.16 -11.67
CA GLN A 64 1.45 -1.22 -10.88
C GLN A 64 1.94 -0.62 -9.57
N ALA A 65 1.86 -1.39 -8.51
CA ALA A 65 2.55 -1.10 -7.27
C ALA A 65 3.18 -2.40 -6.74
N LYS A 66 4.38 -2.28 -6.20
CA LYS A 66 5.09 -3.34 -5.50
C LYS A 66 5.38 -2.86 -4.09
N ILE A 67 5.12 -3.72 -3.12
CA ILE A 67 5.38 -3.49 -1.71
C ILE A 67 6.53 -4.40 -1.30
N ASP A 68 7.51 -3.83 -0.63
CA ASP A 68 8.56 -4.56 0.08
C ASP A 68 8.54 -4.11 1.55
N LEU A 69 8.66 -5.06 2.47
CA LEU A 69 8.66 -4.81 3.91
C LEU A 69 10.09 -4.87 4.46
N THR A 70 10.37 -4.09 5.48
CA THR A 70 11.67 -4.15 6.16
C THR A 70 11.56 -3.76 7.63
N GLN A 71 12.32 -4.45 8.50
CA GLN A 71 12.45 -4.11 9.93
C GLN A 71 13.29 -2.86 10.19
N ARG A 72 13.92 -2.29 9.16
CA ARG A 72 14.75 -1.08 9.31
C ARG A 72 13.97 0.04 9.99
N ASP A 73 14.62 0.78 10.86
CA ASP A 73 14.10 1.97 11.55
C ASP A 73 12.79 1.73 12.33
N GLY A 74 12.57 0.50 12.81
CA GLY A 74 11.36 0.13 13.56
C GLY A 74 10.22 -0.41 12.70
N GLY A 75 10.49 -0.64 11.41
CA GLY A 75 9.59 -1.20 10.44
C GLY A 75 9.09 -0.18 9.42
N LEU A 76 9.41 -0.42 8.16
CA LEU A 76 9.03 0.42 7.03
C LEU A 76 8.39 -0.40 5.92
N VAL A 77 7.47 0.24 5.22
CA VAL A 77 6.90 -0.23 3.96
C VAL A 77 7.57 0.55 2.84
N MET A 78 8.21 -0.14 1.93
CA MET A 78 8.75 0.42 0.70
C MET A 78 7.77 0.18 -0.42
N VAL A 79 7.46 1.22 -1.19
CA VAL A 79 6.48 1.15 -2.27
C VAL A 79 7.11 1.66 -3.55
N ASP A 80 7.13 0.80 -4.56
CA ASP A 80 7.52 1.13 -5.93
C ASP A 80 6.29 1.18 -6.80
N MET A 81 6.03 2.31 -7.46
CA MET A 81 4.87 2.46 -8.33
C MET A 81 5.29 2.70 -9.78
N LYS A 82 4.44 2.25 -10.72
CA LYS A 82 4.42 2.70 -12.11
C LYS A 82 3.13 3.43 -12.37
N THR A 83 3.21 4.67 -12.79
CA THR A 83 2.04 5.51 -12.98
C THR A 83 2.03 6.17 -14.35
N ASP A 84 0.83 6.26 -14.95
CA ASP A 84 0.60 7.23 -16.01
C ASP A 84 0.15 8.53 -15.35
N ILE A 85 0.78 9.64 -15.69
CA ILE A 85 0.40 10.92 -15.16
C ILE A 85 -0.26 11.81 -16.21
N ARG A 86 -1.20 12.60 -15.72
CA ARG A 86 -1.72 13.77 -16.42
C ARG A 86 -1.46 14.97 -15.55
N GLY A 87 -0.86 15.98 -16.13
CA GLY A 87 -0.54 17.21 -15.42
C GLY A 87 -1.09 18.41 -16.15
N THR A 88 -1.37 19.45 -15.38
CA THR A 88 -1.67 20.81 -15.90
C THR A 88 -0.71 21.76 -15.23
N LEU A 89 0.11 22.40 -16.04
CA LEU A 89 1.06 23.41 -15.62
C LEU A 89 0.60 24.77 -16.14
N ASN A 90 0.48 25.74 -15.26
CA ASN A 90 0.19 27.12 -15.66
C ASN A 90 1.50 27.84 -16.01
N VAL A 91 1.65 28.18 -17.28
CA VAL A 91 2.83 28.91 -17.80
C VAL A 91 2.36 30.23 -18.37
N PHE A 92 2.76 31.34 -17.74
CA PHE A 92 2.38 32.69 -18.16
C PHE A 92 0.84 32.92 -18.29
N GLY A 93 0.06 32.29 -17.40
CA GLY A 93 -1.41 32.40 -17.42
C GLY A 93 -2.11 31.52 -18.45
N GLN A 94 -1.38 30.60 -19.08
CA GLN A 94 -1.93 29.57 -19.98
C GLN A 94 -1.74 28.18 -19.38
N ASP A 95 -2.80 27.40 -19.39
CA ASP A 95 -2.77 26.02 -18.91
C ASP A 95 -2.23 25.11 -20.01
N MET A 96 -1.11 24.47 -19.72
CA MET A 96 -0.48 23.47 -20.58
C MET A 96 -0.73 22.08 -19.99
N SER A 97 -1.44 21.24 -20.74
CA SER A 97 -1.63 19.83 -20.36
C SER A 97 -0.41 19.00 -20.77
N MET A 98 0.02 18.12 -19.86
CA MET A 98 1.10 17.17 -20.12
C MET A 98 0.65 15.75 -19.79
N LYS A 99 1.30 14.77 -20.44
CA LYS A 99 1.15 13.35 -20.15
C LYS A 99 2.53 12.72 -20.16
N ALA A 100 2.83 11.92 -19.17
CA ALA A 100 4.07 11.18 -19.07
C ALA A 100 3.89 9.92 -18.24
N GLN A 101 4.93 9.10 -18.14
CA GLN A 101 5.01 8.00 -17.20
C GLN A 101 5.97 8.38 -16.08
N LEU A 102 5.53 8.16 -14.86
CA LEU A 102 6.27 8.48 -13.64
C LEU A 102 6.33 7.25 -12.74
N ASP A 103 7.52 6.89 -12.34
CA ASP A 103 7.76 5.78 -11.43
C ASP A 103 8.32 6.34 -10.12
N PRO A 104 7.45 6.68 -9.14
CA PRO A 104 7.87 7.09 -7.82
C PRO A 104 8.13 5.87 -6.94
N SER A 105 9.20 5.94 -6.13
CA SER A 105 9.50 5.02 -5.05
C SER A 105 9.56 5.80 -3.74
N PHE A 106 8.96 5.26 -2.68
CA PHE A 106 8.97 5.90 -1.37
C PHE A 106 8.97 4.88 -0.24
N GLU A 107 9.41 5.29 0.93
CA GLU A 107 9.32 4.54 2.18
C GLU A 107 8.35 5.22 3.14
N SER A 108 7.67 4.44 3.98
CA SER A 108 6.64 4.94 4.89
C SER A 108 6.51 4.04 6.11
N GLY A 109 6.11 4.61 7.24
CA GLY A 109 5.57 3.83 8.34
C GLY A 109 4.09 3.49 8.12
N LEU A 110 3.53 2.72 9.05
CA LEU A 110 2.10 2.39 9.07
C LEU A 110 1.42 2.96 10.32
N ARG A 111 0.16 3.33 10.14
CA ARG A 111 -0.76 3.68 11.22
C ARG A 111 -2.08 2.96 10.98
N ILE A 112 -2.62 2.38 12.05
CA ILE A 112 -3.99 1.87 12.04
C ILE A 112 -4.90 2.85 12.79
N GLU A 113 -6.07 3.06 12.23
CA GLU A 113 -7.11 3.88 12.84
C GLU A 113 -8.46 3.19 12.59
N GLU A 114 -9.05 2.67 13.67
CA GLU A 114 -10.21 1.77 13.61
C GLU A 114 -9.91 0.49 12.81
N ASP A 115 -10.49 0.37 11.62
CA ASP A 115 -10.29 -0.75 10.68
C ASP A 115 -9.49 -0.35 9.43
N ARG A 116 -8.83 0.81 9.45
CA ARG A 116 -8.14 1.39 8.29
C ARG A 116 -6.65 1.53 8.53
N VAL A 117 -5.89 1.16 7.53
CA VAL A 117 -4.43 1.27 7.53
C VAL A 117 -4.02 2.42 6.63
N TYR A 118 -3.18 3.29 7.16
CA TYR A 118 -2.65 4.47 6.47
C TYR A 118 -1.12 4.38 6.39
N LEU A 119 -0.57 4.89 5.29
CA LEU A 119 0.85 5.18 5.23
C LEU A 119 1.12 6.52 5.91
N VAL A 120 2.15 6.57 6.74
CA VAL A 120 2.48 7.78 7.52
C VAL A 120 3.94 8.15 7.35
N GLY A 121 4.19 9.45 7.20
CA GLY A 121 5.53 9.96 6.99
C GLY A 121 6.16 9.43 5.70
N ALA A 122 5.35 9.32 4.63
CA ALA A 122 5.85 8.89 3.33
C ALA A 122 7.01 9.78 2.88
N LYS A 123 8.16 9.16 2.60
CA LYS A 123 9.38 9.84 2.20
C LYS A 123 9.81 9.33 0.83
N LEU A 124 9.90 10.25 -0.09
CA LEU A 124 10.25 9.94 -1.47
C LEU A 124 11.73 9.54 -1.58
N THR A 125 11.99 8.33 -2.04
CA THR A 125 13.35 7.82 -2.22
C THR A 125 13.85 8.00 -3.64
N GLN A 126 12.93 7.92 -4.62
CA GLN A 126 13.26 8.07 -6.03
C GLN A 126 12.04 8.52 -6.82
N VAL A 127 12.27 9.30 -7.86
CA VAL A 127 11.29 9.62 -8.90
C VAL A 127 11.94 9.48 -10.26
N THR A 128 11.37 8.62 -11.10
CA THR A 128 11.87 8.44 -12.48
C THR A 128 10.78 8.82 -13.46
N VAL A 129 11.06 9.80 -14.32
CA VAL A 129 10.21 10.15 -15.47
C VAL A 129 10.66 9.33 -16.66
N GLN A 130 9.79 8.48 -17.17
CA GLN A 130 10.06 7.64 -18.33
C GLN A 130 9.91 8.44 -19.64
N GLY A 131 10.62 7.97 -20.68
CA GLY A 131 10.54 8.59 -22.00
C GLY A 131 11.57 9.69 -22.27
N SER A 132 11.52 10.22 -23.48
CA SER A 132 12.48 11.20 -23.99
C SER A 132 11.82 12.35 -24.76
N SER A 133 10.49 12.47 -24.71
CA SER A 133 9.78 13.59 -25.33
C SER A 133 10.13 14.92 -24.66
N ILE A 134 9.79 16.02 -25.31
CA ILE A 134 9.97 17.36 -24.72
C ILE A 134 9.17 17.47 -23.41
N SER A 135 7.95 16.91 -23.38
CA SER A 135 7.12 16.90 -22.19
C SER A 135 7.77 16.12 -21.04
N ASP A 136 8.40 14.96 -21.32
CA ASP A 136 9.11 14.17 -20.31
C ASP A 136 10.31 14.93 -19.75
N GLN A 137 11.05 15.63 -20.61
CA GLN A 137 12.21 16.44 -20.19
C GLN A 137 11.77 17.64 -19.35
N MET A 138 10.70 18.33 -19.75
CA MET A 138 10.13 19.43 -18.98
C MET A 138 9.68 18.94 -17.60
N LEU A 139 8.92 17.84 -17.55
CA LEU A 139 8.46 17.28 -16.30
C LEU A 139 9.62 16.86 -15.39
N ARG A 140 10.64 16.21 -15.95
CA ARG A 140 11.83 15.80 -15.19
C ARG A 140 12.55 16.99 -14.55
N ASN A 141 12.69 18.07 -15.29
CA ASN A 141 13.31 19.29 -14.79
C ASN A 141 12.43 19.96 -13.71
N THR A 142 11.12 19.98 -13.93
CA THR A 142 10.17 20.57 -12.99
C THR A 142 10.12 19.75 -11.70
N LEU A 143 9.94 18.43 -11.76
CA LEU A 143 9.89 17.58 -10.57
C LEU A 143 11.22 17.56 -9.80
N GLY A 144 12.38 17.72 -10.50
CA GLY A 144 13.66 17.83 -9.83
C GLY A 144 13.78 19.06 -8.92
N SER A 145 13.11 20.16 -9.28
CA SER A 145 13.05 21.37 -8.44
C SER A 145 11.92 21.35 -7.41
N LEU A 146 10.93 20.47 -7.59
CA LEU A 146 9.73 20.36 -6.74
C LEU A 146 9.70 19.05 -5.94
N HIS A 147 10.85 18.43 -5.73
CA HIS A 147 10.95 17.15 -5.03
C HIS A 147 10.26 17.19 -3.67
N ASP A 148 10.55 18.20 -2.86
CA ASP A 148 10.03 18.35 -1.52
C ASP A 148 8.51 18.61 -1.51
N GLU A 149 8.01 19.38 -2.48
CA GLU A 149 6.57 19.62 -2.63
C GLU A 149 5.84 18.35 -3.07
N PHE A 150 6.44 17.58 -3.98
CA PHE A 150 5.89 16.31 -4.43
C PHE A 150 5.85 15.28 -3.29
N GLU A 151 6.94 15.18 -2.51
CA GLU A 151 6.99 14.34 -1.31
C GLU A 151 5.91 14.75 -0.31
N LYS A 152 5.80 16.04 -0.01
CA LYS A 152 4.77 16.57 0.90
C LYS A 152 3.37 16.23 0.41
N ALA A 153 3.06 16.50 -0.86
CA ALA A 153 1.73 16.24 -1.41
C ALA A 153 1.39 14.73 -1.38
N LEU A 154 2.37 13.86 -1.65
CA LEU A 154 2.23 12.42 -1.57
C LEU A 154 1.99 11.96 -0.11
N ALA A 155 2.77 12.50 0.82
CA ALA A 155 2.62 12.20 2.26
C ALA A 155 1.25 12.66 2.79
N ASP A 156 0.79 13.84 2.42
CA ASP A 156 -0.52 14.37 2.82
C ASP A 156 -1.66 13.52 2.24
N TYR A 157 -1.54 13.06 0.99
CA TYR A 157 -2.51 12.16 0.39
C TYR A 157 -2.61 10.85 1.18
N PHE A 158 -1.51 10.14 1.39
CA PHE A 158 -1.52 8.85 2.08
C PHE A 158 -1.85 8.94 3.56
N ASN A 159 -1.56 10.05 4.20
CA ASN A 159 -1.93 10.29 5.60
C ASN A 159 -3.46 10.41 5.80
N THR A 160 -4.19 10.77 4.74
CA THR A 160 -5.65 10.97 4.78
C THR A 160 -6.45 9.91 4.03
N HIS A 161 -5.81 9.15 3.13
CA HIS A 161 -6.45 8.11 2.35
C HIS A 161 -5.94 6.73 2.80
N PRO A 162 -6.82 5.85 3.30
CA PRO A 162 -6.39 4.52 3.72
C PRO A 162 -5.94 3.70 2.51
N VAL A 163 -4.84 2.97 2.68
CA VAL A 163 -4.33 2.06 1.65
C VAL A 163 -4.91 0.66 1.77
N TYR A 164 -5.43 0.33 2.95
CA TYR A 164 -6.03 -0.96 3.24
C TYR A 164 -7.17 -0.83 4.25
N VAL A 165 -8.20 -1.67 4.13
CA VAL A 165 -9.30 -1.73 5.09
C VAL A 165 -9.43 -3.17 5.57
N LEU A 166 -9.38 -3.36 6.89
CA LEU A 166 -9.46 -4.66 7.55
C LEU A 166 -10.95 -5.06 7.70
N ASP A 167 -11.59 -5.46 6.60
CA ASP A 167 -13.03 -5.78 6.58
C ASP A 167 -13.42 -6.97 5.69
N HIS A 168 -12.43 -7.80 5.28
CA HIS A 168 -12.66 -8.94 4.38
C HIS A 168 -13.59 -9.99 5.00
N ASP A 169 -13.55 -10.15 6.33
CA ASP A 169 -14.48 -10.98 7.06
C ASP A 169 -14.88 -10.38 8.41
N ALA A 170 -15.87 -11.01 9.06
CA ALA A 170 -16.39 -10.53 10.35
C ALA A 170 -15.37 -10.67 11.49
N MET A 171 -14.43 -11.63 11.41
CA MET A 171 -13.39 -11.84 12.42
C MET A 171 -12.28 -10.80 12.25
N GLU A 172 -11.83 -10.55 11.04
CA GLU A 172 -10.84 -9.51 10.72
C GLU A 172 -11.34 -8.14 11.18
N LYS A 173 -12.59 -7.80 10.85
CA LYS A 173 -13.22 -6.55 11.26
C LYS A 173 -13.38 -6.41 12.79
N ALA A 174 -13.65 -7.51 13.48
CA ALA A 174 -13.73 -7.50 14.94
C ALA A 174 -12.33 -7.37 15.56
N ALA A 175 -11.34 -8.07 15.02
CA ALA A 175 -9.94 -8.00 15.46
C ALA A 175 -9.33 -6.63 15.23
N ALA A 176 -9.58 -6.01 14.07
CA ALA A 176 -9.07 -4.69 13.70
C ALA A 176 -9.33 -3.63 14.78
N ARG A 177 -10.52 -3.66 15.39
CA ARG A 177 -10.89 -2.75 16.49
C ARG A 177 -10.14 -2.98 17.79
N MET A 178 -9.47 -4.12 17.90
CA MET A 178 -8.70 -4.52 19.09
C MET A 178 -7.21 -4.31 18.89
N VAL A 179 -6.77 -4.03 17.66
CA VAL A 179 -5.36 -3.77 17.34
C VAL A 179 -4.89 -2.52 18.06
N LYS A 180 -3.78 -2.65 18.79
CA LYS A 180 -3.16 -1.54 19.53
C LYS A 180 -1.83 -1.13 18.96
N ASN A 181 -1.18 -2.03 18.23
CA ASN A 181 0.13 -1.79 17.64
C ASN A 181 0.28 -2.57 16.34
N ILE A 182 1.13 -2.08 15.47
CA ILE A 182 1.55 -2.74 14.23
C ILE A 182 3.05 -2.98 14.32
N VAL A 183 3.49 -4.18 14.00
CA VAL A 183 4.90 -4.53 13.88
C VAL A 183 5.15 -4.94 12.44
N ILE A 184 6.12 -4.29 11.79
CA ILE A 184 6.55 -4.65 10.43
C ILE A 184 7.81 -5.49 10.56
N THR A 185 7.77 -6.69 10.00
CA THR A 185 8.91 -7.58 9.83
C THR A 185 9.44 -7.50 8.40
N ASP A 186 10.43 -8.31 8.05
CA ASP A 186 10.93 -8.34 6.66
C ASP A 186 9.97 -9.08 5.70
N ASP A 187 8.99 -9.82 6.23
CA ASP A 187 8.09 -10.66 5.43
C ASP A 187 6.60 -10.41 5.70
N SER A 188 6.26 -9.70 6.76
CA SER A 188 4.86 -9.54 7.19
C SER A 188 4.59 -8.29 8.01
N ILE A 189 3.33 -7.93 8.07
CA ILE A 189 2.77 -6.96 9.00
C ILE A 189 1.99 -7.71 10.05
N GLU A 190 2.37 -7.57 11.32
CA GLU A 190 1.73 -8.19 12.46
C GLU A 190 0.86 -7.18 13.21
N PHE A 191 -0.39 -7.54 13.47
CA PHE A 191 -1.35 -6.70 14.18
C PHE A 191 -1.48 -7.19 15.63
N MET A 192 -0.92 -6.44 16.56
CA MET A 192 -0.87 -6.77 17.98
C MET A 192 -2.13 -6.34 18.70
N ILE A 193 -2.80 -7.29 19.38
CA ILE A 193 -4.08 -7.07 20.05
C ILE A 193 -3.93 -6.71 21.55
N PHE A 194 -2.70 -6.73 22.11
CA PHE A 194 -2.45 -6.54 23.55
C PHE A 194 -1.86 -5.18 23.90
#